data_0d9f4e076771cae9ab8966f91fd3c053
#
_entry.id   0d9f4e076771cae9ab8966f91fd3c053
#
_cell.length_a   1.000
_cell.length_b   1.000
_cell.length_c   1.000
_cell.angle_alpha   90.00
_cell.angle_beta   90.00
_cell.angle_gamma   90.00
#
_symmetry.space_group_name_H-M   'P 1'
#
loop_
_entity.id
_entity.type
_entity.pdbx_description
1 polymer ?
#
loop_
_entity_poly.entity_id
_entity_poly.type
_entity_poly.pdbx_seq_one_letter_code
_entity_poly.pdbx_strand_id
1 'polypeptide(L)'
;QELSLIPSMSVAENIFISGDSVPAIATRRALALKAAPFLEEVGLDNVDALMAVNRLSVGEQQLVEVARLLAQEPQILILDEPTAALGESDSIRILGMVKRLAKRGKSIIYVSHRMDEIFQICDRITVLRDGESQAPQPASKLNVASLVELMLGRELVNMFPAHGDVTRDKPLLAVRDLWPDGTLEPFNFAVY
;
A
#
# COMPACT_ATOMS: atom_id res chain seq x y z
N GLN A 1 -9.54 0.49 5.08
CA GLN A 1 -9.95 -0.73 4.36
C GLN A 1 -9.99 -1.88 5.35
N GLU A 2 -11.16 -2.45 5.55
CA GLU A 2 -11.31 -3.64 6.40
C GLU A 2 -10.97 -4.86 5.55
N LEU A 3 -10.08 -5.73 6.07
CA LEU A 3 -9.78 -7.02 5.46
C LEU A 3 -11.06 -7.87 5.47
N SER A 4 -11.45 -8.40 4.32
CA SER A 4 -12.68 -9.21 4.18
C SER A 4 -12.46 -10.69 4.53
N LEU A 5 -11.37 -11.00 5.27
CA LEU A 5 -11.05 -12.34 5.75
C LEU A 5 -11.82 -12.68 7.02
N ILE A 6 -12.14 -13.95 7.19
CA ILE A 6 -12.74 -14.46 8.43
C ILE A 6 -11.62 -14.93 9.37
N PRO A 7 -11.34 -14.21 10.47
CA PRO A 7 -10.15 -14.41 11.28
C PRO A 7 -10.01 -15.81 11.90
N SER A 8 -11.13 -16.46 12.22
CA SER A 8 -11.18 -17.79 12.84
C SER A 8 -11.04 -18.95 11.87
N MET A 9 -11.21 -18.71 10.57
CA MET A 9 -11.06 -19.72 9.52
C MET A 9 -9.59 -19.86 9.13
N SER A 10 -9.24 -21.05 8.59
CA SER A 10 -7.92 -21.28 8.04
C SER A 10 -7.64 -20.43 6.79
N VAL A 11 -6.37 -20.29 6.44
CA VAL A 11 -5.93 -19.62 5.20
C VAL A 11 -6.60 -20.24 3.98
N ALA A 12 -6.57 -21.58 3.86
CA ALA A 12 -7.19 -22.28 2.73
C ALA A 12 -8.72 -22.07 2.67
N GLU A 13 -9.41 -22.07 3.80
CA GLU A 13 -10.85 -21.79 3.86
C GLU A 13 -11.15 -20.36 3.40
N ASN A 14 -10.35 -19.37 3.81
CA ASN A 14 -10.50 -17.99 3.38
C ASN A 14 -10.27 -17.81 1.87
N ILE A 15 -9.30 -18.51 1.29
CA ILE A 15 -9.01 -18.43 -0.16
C ILE A 15 -10.23 -18.88 -0.98
N PHE A 16 -10.96 -19.89 -0.53
CA PHE A 16 -12.04 -20.49 -1.31
C PHE A 16 -13.45 -20.14 -0.86
N ILE A 17 -13.62 -19.33 0.18
CA ILE A 17 -14.95 -19.01 0.75
C ILE A 17 -15.92 -18.37 -0.25
N SER A 18 -15.40 -17.68 -1.27
CA SER A 18 -16.21 -16.96 -2.27
C SER A 18 -16.31 -17.67 -3.61
N GLY A 19 -15.86 -18.92 -3.72
CA GLY A 19 -15.77 -19.62 -5.01
C GLY A 19 -16.67 -20.85 -5.10
N ASP A 20 -17.34 -21.02 -6.25
CA ASP A 20 -18.12 -22.21 -6.60
C ASP A 20 -17.26 -23.46 -6.81
N SER A 21 -15.94 -23.32 -6.70
CA SER A 21 -14.96 -24.34 -7.10
C SER A 21 -14.60 -25.36 -6.01
N VAL A 22 -15.23 -25.30 -4.84
CA VAL A 22 -14.98 -26.24 -3.74
C VAL A 22 -16.15 -27.20 -3.62
N PRO A 23 -15.95 -28.52 -3.73
CA PRO A 23 -17.00 -29.49 -3.44
C PRO A 23 -17.50 -29.29 -2.00
N ALA A 24 -18.81 -29.39 -1.79
CA ALA A 24 -19.45 -29.24 -0.47
C ALA A 24 -18.88 -30.16 0.62
N ILE A 25 -18.10 -31.18 0.23
CA ILE A 25 -17.42 -32.14 1.11
C ILE A 25 -15.94 -32.17 0.72
N ALA A 26 -15.21 -31.07 0.89
CA ALA A 26 -13.75 -31.08 0.77
C ALA A 26 -13.10 -31.34 2.14
N THR A 27 -12.19 -32.31 2.22
CA THR A 27 -11.37 -32.46 3.43
C THR A 27 -10.44 -31.26 3.59
N ARG A 28 -10.14 -30.87 4.83
CA ARG A 28 -9.19 -29.76 5.13
C ARG A 28 -7.86 -29.93 4.37
N ARG A 29 -7.35 -31.16 4.29
CA ARG A 29 -6.11 -31.48 3.60
C ARG A 29 -6.21 -31.26 2.07
N ALA A 30 -7.33 -31.62 1.47
CA ALA A 30 -7.56 -31.37 0.03
C ALA A 30 -7.65 -29.88 -0.27
N LEU A 31 -8.29 -29.11 0.64
CA LEU A 31 -8.38 -27.67 0.53
C LEU A 31 -6.99 -27.00 0.63
N ALA A 32 -6.16 -27.45 1.56
CA ALA A 32 -4.80 -26.96 1.73
C ALA A 32 -3.92 -27.22 0.50
N LEU A 33 -4.00 -28.44 -0.07
CA LEU A 33 -3.29 -28.76 -1.32
C LEU A 33 -3.74 -27.91 -2.50
N LYS A 34 -5.04 -27.59 -2.58
CA LYS A 34 -5.58 -26.72 -3.63
C LYS A 34 -5.16 -25.24 -3.43
N ALA A 35 -4.95 -24.79 -2.19
CA ALA A 35 -4.50 -23.44 -1.87
C ALA A 35 -3.01 -23.22 -2.17
N ALA A 36 -2.18 -24.26 -2.10
CA ALA A 36 -0.74 -24.15 -2.18
C ALA A 36 -0.22 -23.35 -3.39
N PRO A 37 -0.69 -23.54 -4.65
CA PRO A 37 -0.22 -22.79 -5.81
C PRO A 37 -0.53 -21.29 -5.69
N PHE A 38 -1.64 -20.90 -5.07
CA PHE A 38 -2.00 -19.48 -4.87
C PHE A 38 -1.15 -18.84 -3.79
N LEU A 39 -0.83 -19.60 -2.72
CA LEU A 39 0.08 -19.14 -1.67
C LEU A 39 1.50 -18.95 -2.20
N GLU A 40 2.01 -19.86 -3.02
CA GLU A 40 3.30 -19.72 -3.70
C GLU A 40 3.31 -18.49 -4.61
N GLU A 41 2.24 -18.24 -5.36
CA GLU A 41 2.14 -17.11 -6.27
C GLU A 41 2.25 -15.76 -5.55
N VAL A 42 1.67 -15.64 -4.36
CA VAL A 42 1.77 -14.43 -3.54
C VAL A 42 3.01 -14.40 -2.63
N GLY A 43 3.81 -15.48 -2.58
CA GLY A 43 5.03 -15.56 -1.78
C GLY A 43 4.78 -15.92 -0.31
N LEU A 44 3.75 -16.73 -0.06
CA LEU A 44 3.39 -17.31 1.24
C LEU A 44 3.62 -18.84 1.27
N ASP A 45 4.61 -19.33 0.54
CA ASP A 45 4.96 -20.74 0.45
C ASP A 45 5.34 -21.39 1.80
N ASN A 46 5.78 -20.57 2.77
CA ASN A 46 6.12 -21.02 4.12
C ASN A 46 4.93 -21.01 5.10
N VAL A 47 3.76 -20.55 4.68
CA VAL A 47 2.58 -20.46 5.54
C VAL A 47 1.79 -21.78 5.50
N ASP A 48 1.47 -22.31 6.68
CA ASP A 48 0.57 -23.47 6.79
C ASP A 48 -0.86 -23.04 6.38
N ALA A 49 -1.32 -23.58 5.24
CA ALA A 49 -2.65 -23.32 4.73
C ALA A 49 -3.80 -23.72 5.70
N LEU A 50 -3.54 -24.57 6.69
CA LEU A 50 -4.50 -24.94 7.73
C LEU A 50 -4.48 -24.03 8.95
N MET A 51 -3.50 -23.13 9.03
CA MET A 51 -3.41 -22.14 10.12
C MET A 51 -4.56 -21.14 10.05
N ALA A 52 -5.09 -20.71 11.20
CA ALA A 52 -6.10 -19.65 11.26
C ALA A 52 -5.48 -18.29 10.85
N VAL A 53 -6.21 -17.53 10.04
CA VAL A 53 -5.75 -16.25 9.48
C VAL A 53 -5.36 -15.22 10.54
N ASN A 54 -6.03 -15.22 11.71
CA ASN A 54 -5.70 -14.32 12.82
C ASN A 54 -4.30 -14.53 13.43
N ARG A 55 -3.57 -15.56 13.05
CA ARG A 55 -2.18 -15.81 13.45
C ARG A 55 -1.16 -15.21 12.50
N LEU A 56 -1.61 -14.72 11.37
CA LEU A 56 -0.78 -14.07 10.36
C LEU A 56 -0.56 -12.59 10.70
N SER A 57 0.56 -12.03 10.27
CA SER A 57 0.78 -10.59 10.25
C SER A 57 -0.23 -9.91 9.31
N VAL A 58 -0.41 -8.59 9.47
CA VAL A 58 -1.32 -7.82 8.61
C VAL A 58 -0.90 -7.93 7.13
N GLY A 59 0.41 -7.89 6.85
CA GLY A 59 0.94 -8.05 5.50
C GLY A 59 0.64 -9.42 4.91
N GLU A 60 0.81 -10.50 5.69
CA GLU A 60 0.45 -11.85 5.23
C GLU A 60 -1.05 -12.00 5.01
N GLN A 61 -1.89 -11.38 5.85
CA GLN A 61 -3.34 -11.37 5.65
C GLN A 61 -3.72 -10.69 4.33
N GLN A 62 -3.10 -9.57 3.98
CA GLN A 62 -3.31 -8.92 2.68
C GLN A 62 -2.90 -9.81 1.50
N LEU A 63 -1.77 -10.53 1.63
CA LEU A 63 -1.36 -11.50 0.60
C LEU A 63 -2.36 -12.66 0.48
N VAL A 64 -2.97 -13.11 1.59
CA VAL A 64 -4.07 -14.11 1.54
C VAL A 64 -5.30 -13.56 0.83
N GLU A 65 -5.65 -12.27 0.99
CA GLU A 65 -6.73 -11.66 0.19
C GLU A 65 -6.42 -11.68 -1.31
N VAL A 66 -5.19 -11.36 -1.69
CA VAL A 66 -4.80 -11.46 -3.10
C VAL A 66 -4.84 -12.92 -3.58
N ALA A 67 -4.36 -13.88 -2.78
CA ALA A 67 -4.46 -15.31 -3.11
C ALA A 67 -5.92 -15.75 -3.33
N ARG A 68 -6.86 -15.25 -2.52
CA ARG A 68 -8.31 -15.48 -2.70
C ARG A 68 -8.82 -14.90 -4.01
N LEU A 69 -8.38 -13.71 -4.39
CA LEU A 69 -8.75 -13.12 -5.69
C LEU A 69 -8.17 -13.93 -6.85
N LEU A 70 -6.92 -14.37 -6.75
CA LEU A 70 -6.27 -15.19 -7.77
C LEU A 70 -6.95 -16.54 -7.97
N ALA A 71 -7.51 -17.13 -6.93
CA ALA A 71 -8.27 -18.38 -7.00
C ALA A 71 -9.54 -18.28 -7.87
N GLN A 72 -10.00 -17.06 -8.18
CA GLN A 72 -11.10 -16.79 -9.11
C GLN A 72 -10.63 -16.55 -10.56
N GLU A 73 -9.34 -16.73 -10.83
CA GLU A 73 -8.71 -16.57 -12.16
C GLU A 73 -8.98 -15.21 -12.84
N PRO A 74 -8.89 -14.07 -12.15
CA PRO A 74 -9.20 -12.77 -12.74
C PRO A 74 -8.20 -12.43 -13.85
N GLN A 75 -8.67 -11.74 -14.89
CA GLN A 75 -7.82 -11.16 -15.92
C GLN A 75 -7.28 -9.80 -15.53
N ILE A 76 -8.05 -9.08 -14.71
CA ILE A 76 -7.72 -7.73 -14.22
C ILE A 76 -7.80 -7.73 -12.69
N LEU A 77 -6.75 -7.25 -12.05
CA LEU A 77 -6.67 -7.05 -10.61
C LEU A 77 -6.68 -5.55 -10.30
N ILE A 78 -7.51 -5.14 -9.37
CA ILE A 78 -7.51 -3.76 -8.85
C ILE A 78 -7.03 -3.81 -7.41
N LEU A 79 -5.90 -3.16 -7.13
CA LEU A 79 -5.27 -3.06 -5.83
C LEU A 79 -5.33 -1.59 -5.39
N ASP A 80 -6.16 -1.31 -4.39
CA ASP A 80 -6.35 0.02 -3.86
C ASP A 80 -5.56 0.19 -2.57
N GLU A 81 -4.51 1.01 -2.61
CA GLU A 81 -3.56 1.30 -1.53
C GLU A 81 -3.08 0.05 -0.74
N PRO A 82 -2.61 -1.02 -1.42
CA PRO A 82 -2.37 -2.29 -0.76
C PRO A 82 -1.19 -2.28 0.23
N THR A 83 -0.43 -1.20 0.30
CA THR A 83 0.74 -1.04 1.17
C THR A 83 0.55 0.04 2.26
N ALA A 84 -0.60 0.74 2.29
CA ALA A 84 -0.80 1.92 3.14
C ALA A 84 -0.62 1.66 4.64
N ALA A 85 -1.02 0.47 5.13
CA ALA A 85 -0.93 0.08 6.54
C ALA A 85 0.26 -0.83 6.86
N LEU A 86 1.20 -1.02 5.90
CA LEU A 86 2.27 -1.99 6.00
C LEU A 86 3.63 -1.38 6.33
N GLY A 87 4.47 -2.15 7.02
CA GLY A 87 5.88 -1.87 7.14
C GLY A 87 6.63 -2.07 5.81
N GLU A 88 7.87 -1.60 5.75
CA GLU A 88 8.70 -1.61 4.55
C GLU A 88 8.90 -3.03 3.98
N SER A 89 9.18 -4.01 4.84
CA SER A 89 9.40 -5.41 4.44
C SER A 89 8.18 -6.03 3.75
N ASP A 90 6.97 -5.77 4.27
CA ASP A 90 5.73 -6.30 3.70
C ASP A 90 5.36 -5.57 2.42
N SER A 91 5.59 -4.25 2.34
CA SER A 91 5.44 -3.48 1.11
C SER A 91 6.30 -4.03 -0.02
N ILE A 92 7.58 -4.34 0.24
CA ILE A 92 8.49 -4.95 -0.74
C ILE A 92 7.94 -6.31 -1.22
N ARG A 93 7.37 -7.13 -0.35
CA ARG A 93 6.74 -8.42 -0.71
C ARG A 93 5.57 -8.22 -1.66
N ILE A 94 4.66 -7.27 -1.36
CA ILE A 94 3.51 -6.95 -2.22
C ILE A 94 3.97 -6.44 -3.59
N LEU A 95 4.92 -5.51 -3.64
CA LEU A 95 5.45 -5.00 -4.91
C LEU A 95 6.12 -6.11 -5.73
N GLY A 96 6.83 -7.02 -5.07
CA GLY A 96 7.41 -8.21 -5.70
C GLY A 96 6.35 -9.14 -6.29
N MET A 97 5.25 -9.36 -5.58
CA MET A 97 4.09 -10.13 -6.05
C MET A 97 3.46 -9.46 -7.28
N VAL A 98 3.18 -8.15 -7.21
CA VAL A 98 2.62 -7.39 -8.35
C VAL A 98 3.46 -7.55 -9.61
N LYS A 99 4.80 -7.41 -9.49
CA LYS A 99 5.73 -7.63 -10.62
C LYS A 99 5.65 -9.05 -11.19
N ARG A 100 5.53 -10.07 -10.34
CA ARG A 100 5.40 -11.47 -10.79
C ARG A 100 4.09 -11.69 -11.54
N LEU A 101 2.98 -11.18 -11.02
CA LEU A 101 1.66 -11.29 -11.67
C LEU A 101 1.63 -10.59 -13.04
N ALA A 102 2.19 -9.38 -13.12
CA ALA A 102 2.31 -8.65 -14.39
C ALA A 102 3.13 -9.43 -15.43
N LYS A 103 4.27 -10.02 -15.03
CA LYS A 103 5.09 -10.88 -15.90
C LYS A 103 4.36 -12.12 -16.38
N ARG A 104 3.36 -12.61 -15.64
CA ARG A 104 2.50 -13.74 -16.02
C ARG A 104 1.29 -13.31 -16.88
N GLY A 105 1.27 -12.05 -17.34
CA GLY A 105 0.25 -11.51 -18.25
C GLY A 105 -1.03 -11.03 -17.58
N LYS A 106 -1.07 -10.89 -16.24
CA LYS A 106 -2.20 -10.26 -15.56
C LYS A 106 -2.17 -8.76 -15.75
N SER A 107 -3.32 -8.14 -16.02
CA SER A 107 -3.48 -6.69 -16.02
C SER A 107 -3.73 -6.21 -14.59
N ILE A 108 -2.98 -5.20 -14.15
CA ILE A 108 -3.08 -4.72 -12.76
C ILE A 108 -3.34 -3.21 -12.77
N ILE A 109 -4.38 -2.80 -12.07
CA ILE A 109 -4.64 -1.39 -11.73
C ILE A 109 -4.17 -1.22 -10.29
N TYR A 110 -3.10 -0.43 -10.10
CA TYR A 110 -2.51 -0.17 -8.81
C TYR A 110 -2.78 1.27 -8.40
N VAL A 111 -3.59 1.47 -7.36
CA VAL A 111 -3.89 2.79 -6.82
C VAL A 111 -3.00 3.03 -5.61
N SER A 112 -2.26 4.12 -5.61
CA SER A 112 -1.38 4.53 -4.51
C SER A 112 -1.07 6.01 -4.58
N HIS A 113 -0.78 6.61 -3.43
CA HIS A 113 -0.20 7.94 -3.32
C HIS A 113 1.33 7.90 -3.08
N ARG A 114 1.92 6.72 -2.97
CA ARG A 114 3.36 6.49 -2.75
C ARG A 114 4.10 6.44 -4.08
N MET A 115 4.76 7.53 -4.42
CA MET A 115 5.40 7.71 -5.73
C MET A 115 6.56 6.73 -5.96
N ASP A 116 7.30 6.39 -4.92
CA ASP A 116 8.37 5.39 -4.95
C ASP A 116 7.87 4.03 -5.43
N GLU A 117 6.70 3.60 -5.00
CA GLU A 117 6.07 2.36 -5.44
C GLU A 117 5.59 2.46 -6.88
N ILE A 118 4.90 3.55 -7.23
CA ILE A 118 4.36 3.79 -8.58
C ILE A 118 5.47 3.70 -9.63
N PHE A 119 6.58 4.43 -9.44
CA PHE A 119 7.71 4.40 -10.39
C PHE A 119 8.45 3.06 -10.41
N GLN A 120 8.31 2.25 -9.36
CA GLN A 120 8.94 0.94 -9.30
C GLN A 120 8.20 -0.14 -10.10
N ILE A 121 6.85 -0.05 -10.20
CA ILE A 121 6.04 -1.16 -10.71
C ILE A 121 5.15 -0.81 -11.91
N CYS A 122 4.81 0.48 -12.13
CA CYS A 122 3.85 0.86 -13.16
C CYS A 122 4.50 1.13 -14.51
N ASP A 123 3.89 0.64 -15.58
CA ASP A 123 4.27 0.97 -16.97
C ASP A 123 3.64 2.30 -17.40
N ARG A 124 2.43 2.58 -16.92
CA ARG A 124 1.65 3.79 -17.23
C ARG A 124 1.03 4.36 -15.97
N ILE A 125 0.95 5.67 -15.92
CA ILE A 125 0.39 6.42 -14.79
C ILE A 125 -0.76 7.28 -15.29
N THR A 126 -1.89 7.24 -14.57
CA THR A 126 -3.04 8.12 -14.74
C THR A 126 -3.26 8.89 -13.45
N VAL A 127 -3.32 10.19 -13.51
CA VAL A 127 -3.63 11.03 -12.35
C VAL A 127 -5.13 11.29 -12.30
N LEU A 128 -5.71 11.06 -11.12
CA LEU A 128 -7.09 11.47 -10.81
C LEU A 128 -7.02 12.74 -9.97
N ARG A 129 -7.68 13.80 -10.45
CA ARG A 129 -7.73 15.10 -9.78
C ARG A 129 -9.11 15.71 -9.93
N ASP A 130 -9.68 16.16 -8.83
CA ASP A 130 -11.00 16.85 -8.79
C ASP A 130 -12.13 16.04 -9.47
N GLY A 131 -12.06 14.70 -9.40
CA GLY A 131 -13.02 13.80 -10.05
C GLY A 131 -12.77 13.55 -11.54
N GLU A 132 -11.73 14.14 -12.12
CA GLU A 132 -11.36 13.96 -13.53
C GLU A 132 -10.08 13.14 -13.68
N SER A 133 -10.06 12.25 -14.70
CA SER A 133 -8.87 11.49 -15.05
C SER A 133 -8.03 12.23 -16.09
N GLN A 134 -6.75 12.41 -15.82
CA GLN A 134 -5.81 12.94 -16.80
C GLN A 134 -5.42 11.85 -17.81
N ALA A 135 -4.98 12.28 -19.00
CA ALA A 135 -4.53 11.31 -20.02
C ALA A 135 -3.40 10.42 -19.50
N PRO A 136 -3.50 9.08 -19.68
CA PRO A 136 -2.48 8.13 -19.21
C PRO A 136 -1.12 8.40 -19.87
N GLN A 137 -0.07 8.48 -19.08
CA GLN A 137 1.30 8.69 -19.56
C GLN A 137 2.20 7.49 -19.26
N PRO A 138 3.20 7.16 -20.11
CA PRO A 138 4.22 6.19 -19.77
C PRO A 138 5.01 6.63 -18.55
N ALA A 139 5.21 5.74 -17.57
CA ALA A 139 5.97 6.05 -16.35
C ALA A 139 7.40 6.49 -16.68
N SER A 140 8.00 5.95 -17.75
CA SER A 140 9.34 6.31 -18.23
C SER A 140 9.49 7.76 -18.72
N LYS A 141 8.37 8.47 -18.97
CA LYS A 141 8.37 9.88 -19.38
C LYS A 141 8.11 10.85 -18.22
N LEU A 142 7.84 10.33 -17.05
CA LEU A 142 7.53 11.10 -15.86
C LEU A 142 8.66 10.98 -14.83
N ASN A 143 8.79 12.01 -14.02
CA ASN A 143 9.57 12.00 -12.79
C ASN A 143 8.68 12.48 -11.62
N VAL A 144 9.17 12.42 -10.40
CA VAL A 144 8.41 12.80 -9.21
C VAL A 144 7.89 14.25 -9.34
N ALA A 145 8.70 15.20 -9.80
CA ALA A 145 8.30 16.60 -9.91
C ALA A 145 7.14 16.77 -10.93
N SER A 146 7.29 16.19 -12.14
CA SER A 146 6.23 16.27 -13.16
C SER A 146 4.95 15.55 -12.75
N LEU A 147 5.05 14.45 -11.98
CA LEU A 147 3.87 13.77 -11.46
C LEU A 147 3.15 14.63 -10.41
N VAL A 148 3.90 15.28 -9.52
CA VAL A 148 3.33 16.23 -8.53
C VAL A 148 2.66 17.40 -9.22
N GLU A 149 3.25 17.97 -10.29
CA GLU A 149 2.64 19.05 -11.08
C GLU A 149 1.32 18.61 -11.69
N LEU A 150 1.25 17.40 -12.25
CA LEU A 150 0.00 16.83 -12.77
C LEU A 150 -1.07 16.68 -11.68
N MET A 151 -0.68 16.24 -10.48
CA MET A 151 -1.57 16.08 -9.34
C MET A 151 -2.08 17.42 -8.81
N LEU A 152 -1.22 18.45 -8.75
CA LEU A 152 -1.58 19.79 -8.28
C LEU A 152 -2.25 20.65 -9.35
N GLY A 153 -2.05 20.34 -10.62
CA GLY A 153 -2.57 21.10 -11.76
C GLY A 153 -1.93 22.47 -11.95
N ARG A 154 -0.78 22.71 -11.35
CA ARG A 154 0.02 23.94 -11.45
C ARG A 154 1.49 23.61 -11.36
N GLU A 155 2.32 24.41 -11.99
CA GLU A 155 3.78 24.29 -11.83
C GLU A 155 4.20 24.46 -10.36
N LEU A 156 5.19 23.69 -9.95
CA LEU A 156 5.79 23.77 -8.60
C LEU A 156 6.67 25.03 -8.43
N VAL A 157 6.33 26.12 -9.11
CA VAL A 157 7.03 27.38 -8.98
C VAL A 157 6.68 27.98 -7.61
N ASN A 158 7.53 27.75 -6.62
CA ASN A 158 7.43 28.24 -5.24
C ASN A 158 6.54 27.43 -4.29
N MET A 159 6.87 26.17 -4.02
CA MET A 159 6.30 25.46 -2.86
C MET A 159 6.64 26.14 -1.52
N PHE A 160 7.73 26.86 -1.48
CA PHE A 160 8.11 27.72 -0.37
C PHE A 160 8.25 29.15 -0.91
N PRO A 161 7.42 30.09 -0.46
CA PRO A 161 7.69 31.51 -0.75
C PRO A 161 9.12 31.79 -0.26
N ALA A 162 9.89 32.51 -1.07
CA ALA A 162 11.22 32.95 -0.67
C ALA A 162 11.09 33.56 0.74
N HIS A 163 11.89 33.05 1.69
CA HIS A 163 11.94 33.66 3.00
C HIS A 163 12.36 35.11 2.75
N GLY A 164 11.43 36.03 3.02
CA GLY A 164 11.80 37.45 3.03
C GLY A 164 12.97 37.63 4.01
N ASP A 165 13.83 38.59 3.77
CA ASP A 165 14.89 38.93 4.72
C ASP A 165 14.27 39.24 6.06
N VAL A 166 14.29 38.21 6.93
CA VAL A 166 13.83 38.37 8.33
C VAL A 166 14.92 39.15 9.04
N THR A 167 14.69 40.43 9.27
CA THR A 167 15.53 41.21 10.16
C THR A 167 15.35 40.63 11.58
N ARG A 168 16.38 39.92 12.04
CA ARG A 168 16.39 39.15 13.30
C ARG A 168 16.55 40.03 14.57
N ASP A 169 16.23 41.30 14.48
CA ASP A 169 16.48 42.25 15.58
C ASP A 169 15.50 42.11 16.75
N LYS A 170 14.31 41.52 16.51
CA LYS A 170 13.34 41.24 17.59
C LYS A 170 12.65 39.89 17.35
N PRO A 171 12.54 39.05 18.36
CA PRO A 171 11.80 37.82 18.24
C PRO A 171 10.29 38.10 18.06
N LEU A 172 9.67 37.35 17.13
CA LEU A 172 8.22 37.33 16.95
C LEU A 172 7.52 36.66 18.13
N LEU A 173 8.18 35.67 18.71
CA LEU A 173 7.73 34.95 19.90
C LEU A 173 8.95 34.65 20.77
N ALA A 174 8.88 35.00 22.03
CA ALA A 174 9.86 34.60 23.05
C ALA A 174 9.13 33.87 24.17
N VAL A 175 9.52 32.64 24.42
CA VAL A 175 9.01 31.82 25.50
C VAL A 175 10.11 31.71 26.55
N ARG A 176 9.76 32.00 27.79
CA ARG A 176 10.68 31.93 28.96
C ARG A 176 10.01 31.10 30.04
N ASP A 177 10.80 30.24 30.66
CA ASP A 177 10.40 29.43 31.80
C ASP A 177 9.09 28.63 31.57
N LEU A 178 8.96 28.03 30.36
CA LEU A 178 7.85 27.13 30.09
C LEU A 178 8.12 25.78 30.75
N TRP A 179 7.24 25.37 31.64
CA TRP A 179 7.26 24.07 32.33
C TRP A 179 6.20 23.14 31.73
N PRO A 180 6.51 22.33 30.73
CA PRO A 180 5.60 21.26 30.29
C PRO A 180 5.46 20.20 31.37
N ASP A 181 4.28 19.60 31.50
CA ASP A 181 4.04 18.51 32.45
C ASP A 181 5.04 17.38 32.28
N GLY A 182 5.69 16.97 33.36
CA GLY A 182 6.66 15.86 33.38
C GLY A 182 8.11 16.25 33.03
N THR A 183 8.44 17.53 32.86
CA THR A 183 9.82 17.98 32.63
C THR A 183 10.51 18.40 33.92
N LEU A 184 11.84 18.18 34.00
CA LEU A 184 12.68 18.54 35.13
C LEU A 184 13.30 19.94 34.98
N GLU A 185 13.27 20.53 33.79
CA GLU A 185 13.86 21.83 33.45
C GLU A 185 12.91 22.66 32.58
N PRO A 186 12.93 24.00 32.73
CA PRO A 186 12.12 24.89 31.92
C PRO A 186 12.68 25.06 30.52
N PHE A 187 11.79 25.16 29.54
CA PHE A 187 12.15 25.46 28.14
C PHE A 187 12.18 26.96 27.89
N ASN A 188 13.24 27.43 27.27
CA ASN A 188 13.42 28.81 26.82
C ASN A 188 13.74 28.80 25.32
N PHE A 189 12.95 29.47 24.49
CA PHE A 189 13.23 29.62 23.06
C PHE A 189 12.67 30.93 22.52
N ALA A 190 13.20 31.35 21.37
CA ALA A 190 12.71 32.49 20.62
C ALA A 190 12.57 32.15 19.15
N VAL A 191 11.50 32.64 18.51
CA VAL A 191 11.24 32.54 17.07
C VAL A 191 11.39 33.97 16.50
N TYR A 192 12.17 34.08 15.43
CA TYR A 192 12.47 35.33 14.74
C TYR A 192 11.78 35.37 13.37
#